data_7e228941f279b8222d0784412ab56e45
#
_entry.id   7e228941f279b8222d0784412ab56e45
#
_cell.length_a   1.000
_cell.length_b   1.000
_cell.length_c   1.000
_cell.angle_alpha   90.00
_cell.angle_beta   90.00
_cell.angle_gamma   90.00
#
_symmetry.space_group_name_H-M   'P 1'
#
loop_
_entity.id
_entity.type
_entity.pdbx_description
1 polymer ?
#
loop_
_entity_poly.entity_id
_entity_poly.type
_entity_poly.pdbx_seq_one_letter_code
_entity_poly.pdbx_strand_id
1 'polypeptide(L)'
;PSSLAKIDKGEFQKMGAAYIKNTLDQRVTDKPYFIDKMPNNFVHIGLIHLILPNAKIIDARRNPMDCCFSCYKQLFGSGQGFTYSQNRIGNYYLDYLRIMEHWDKVLPGKVHRVIYEDMIEDTENEIKKLLEFCDLKFEQACIDFYKTKRTVRTPSSEQVRQPIYKKGIGQWKNYEPWLGDLTKTLQLGNN
;
A
#
# COMPACT_ATOMS: atom_id res chain seq x y z
N PRO A 1 19.99 5.64 -11.60
CA PRO A 1 20.63 6.17 -10.37
C PRO A 1 21.55 7.37 -10.66
N SER A 2 22.37 7.32 -11.72
CA SER A 2 23.32 8.37 -12.05
C SER A 2 22.69 9.71 -12.43
N SER A 3 21.48 9.74 -12.94
CA SER A 3 20.76 10.98 -13.29
C SER A 3 20.21 11.71 -12.08
N LEU A 4 19.68 11.01 -11.07
CA LEU A 4 19.15 11.62 -9.85
C LEU A 4 20.24 12.32 -9.02
N ALA A 5 21.47 11.78 -9.03
CA ALA A 5 22.60 12.37 -8.30
C ALA A 5 23.04 13.75 -8.85
N LYS A 6 22.58 14.12 -10.05
CA LYS A 6 22.90 15.39 -10.72
C LYS A 6 21.82 16.46 -10.54
N ILE A 7 20.68 16.09 -9.95
CA ILE A 7 19.54 16.98 -9.72
C ILE A 7 19.79 17.77 -8.42
N ASP A 8 19.70 19.08 -8.48
CA ASP A 8 19.84 19.92 -7.30
C ASP A 8 18.55 19.97 -6.45
N LYS A 9 18.68 20.49 -5.23
CA LYS A 9 17.55 20.60 -4.29
C LYS A 9 16.41 21.47 -4.84
N GLY A 10 16.71 22.51 -5.61
CA GLY A 10 15.72 23.41 -6.19
C GLY A 10 14.91 22.71 -7.30
N GLU A 11 15.54 21.82 -8.05
CA GLU A 11 14.84 21.01 -9.06
C GLU A 11 13.88 20.01 -8.41
N PHE A 12 14.29 19.34 -7.33
CA PHE A 12 13.37 18.46 -6.57
C PHE A 12 12.18 19.23 -6.01
N GLN A 13 12.38 20.45 -5.50
CA GLN A 13 11.29 21.30 -5.03
C GLN A 13 10.33 21.69 -6.17
N LYS A 14 10.84 22.02 -7.35
CA LYS A 14 10.00 22.31 -8.54
C LYS A 14 9.19 21.07 -8.96
N MET A 15 9.81 19.89 -8.95
CA MET A 15 9.12 18.65 -9.27
C MET A 15 7.97 18.37 -8.27
N GLY A 16 8.22 18.55 -6.97
CA GLY A 16 7.19 18.40 -5.93
C GLY A 16 6.05 19.41 -6.09
N ALA A 17 6.38 20.69 -6.35
CA ALA A 17 5.37 21.72 -6.60
C ALA A 17 4.52 21.41 -7.85
N ALA A 18 5.15 20.94 -8.93
CA ALA A 18 4.46 20.54 -10.15
C ALA A 18 3.54 19.34 -9.89
N TYR A 19 4.00 18.33 -9.13
CA TYR A 19 3.17 17.19 -8.73
C TYR A 19 1.94 17.65 -7.95
N ILE A 20 2.12 18.47 -6.90
CA ILE A 20 1.00 18.99 -6.11
C ILE A 20 0.02 19.79 -6.97
N LYS A 21 0.51 20.63 -7.88
CA LYS A 21 -0.32 21.39 -8.82
C LYS A 21 -1.15 20.46 -9.71
N ASN A 22 -0.54 19.44 -10.28
CA ASN A 22 -1.20 18.51 -11.19
C ASN A 22 -2.25 17.62 -10.48
N THR A 23 -2.20 17.49 -9.15
CA THR A 23 -3.22 16.76 -8.39
C THR A 23 -4.46 17.61 -8.09
N LEU A 24 -4.42 18.94 -8.28
CA LEU A 24 -5.54 19.83 -7.93
C LEU A 24 -6.83 19.46 -8.66
N ASP A 25 -6.75 19.15 -9.93
CA ASP A 25 -7.90 18.79 -10.78
C ASP A 25 -8.53 17.43 -10.34
N GLN A 26 -7.81 16.62 -9.60
CA GLN A 26 -8.27 15.33 -9.08
C GLN A 26 -8.91 15.46 -7.69
N ARG A 27 -8.73 16.58 -7.01
CA ARG A 27 -9.23 16.80 -5.66
C ARG A 27 -10.69 17.23 -5.70
N VAL A 28 -11.51 16.49 -4.98
CA VAL A 28 -12.95 16.78 -4.89
C VAL A 28 -13.35 17.63 -3.68
N THR A 29 -12.37 17.99 -2.82
CA THR A 29 -12.58 18.79 -1.61
C THR A 29 -11.40 19.71 -1.35
N ASP A 30 -11.62 20.80 -0.60
CA ASP A 30 -10.59 21.74 -0.15
C ASP A 30 -9.88 21.28 1.14
N LYS A 31 -9.94 20.00 1.47
CA LYS A 31 -9.25 19.46 2.64
C LYS A 31 -7.73 19.61 2.48
N PRO A 32 -6.99 19.89 3.59
CA PRO A 32 -5.54 20.13 3.55
C PRO A 32 -4.73 18.89 3.19
N TYR A 33 -5.34 17.69 3.30
CA TYR A 33 -4.70 16.41 3.01
C TYR A 33 -5.45 15.65 1.93
N PHE A 34 -4.71 14.91 1.12
CA PHE A 34 -5.24 13.95 0.16
C PHE A 34 -4.38 12.68 0.19
N ILE A 35 -4.96 11.58 -0.26
CA ILE A 35 -4.27 10.29 -0.36
C ILE A 35 -4.03 10.00 -1.84
N ASP A 36 -2.75 9.79 -2.20
CA ASP A 36 -2.37 9.14 -3.45
C ASP A 36 -2.10 7.67 -3.16
N LYS A 37 -2.90 6.80 -3.79
CA LYS A 37 -2.75 5.36 -3.61
C LYS A 37 -2.56 4.66 -4.95
N MET A 38 -1.33 4.20 -5.19
CA MET A 38 -0.99 3.27 -6.25
C MET A 38 -0.18 2.11 -5.65
N PRO A 39 -0.58 0.84 -5.86
CA PRO A 39 0.08 -0.30 -5.24
C PRO A 39 1.59 -0.36 -5.49
N ASN A 40 2.04 0.09 -6.66
CA ASN A 40 3.45 0.03 -7.07
C ASN A 40 4.28 1.25 -6.65
N ASN A 41 3.75 2.19 -5.87
CA ASN A 41 4.50 3.37 -5.39
C ASN A 41 5.71 2.99 -4.51
N PHE A 42 5.76 1.79 -3.98
CA PHE A 42 6.88 1.33 -3.16
C PHE A 42 8.24 1.41 -3.87
N VAL A 43 8.30 1.30 -5.19
CA VAL A 43 9.53 1.46 -5.97
C VAL A 43 10.00 2.91 -6.06
N HIS A 44 9.11 3.87 -5.77
CA HIS A 44 9.35 5.30 -5.92
C HIS A 44 9.51 6.04 -4.58
N ILE A 45 9.52 5.35 -3.45
CA ILE A 45 9.55 5.98 -2.10
C ILE A 45 10.72 6.95 -1.97
N GLY A 46 11.91 6.61 -2.46
CA GLY A 46 13.06 7.51 -2.42
C GLY A 46 12.83 8.82 -3.19
N LEU A 47 12.28 8.74 -4.41
CA LEU A 47 11.94 9.93 -5.18
C LEU A 47 10.82 10.75 -4.50
N ILE A 48 9.77 10.07 -4.02
CA ILE A 48 8.68 10.71 -3.28
C ILE A 48 9.24 11.49 -2.09
N HIS A 49 10.15 10.88 -1.32
CA HIS A 49 10.78 11.55 -0.18
C HIS A 49 11.60 12.78 -0.58
N LEU A 50 12.28 12.75 -1.73
CA LEU A 50 13.06 13.89 -2.24
C LEU A 50 12.18 15.05 -2.71
N ILE A 51 11.08 14.77 -3.44
CA ILE A 51 10.22 15.81 -4.02
C ILE A 51 9.11 16.26 -3.08
N LEU A 52 8.69 15.43 -2.13
CA LEU A 52 7.62 15.65 -1.16
C LEU A 52 8.08 15.25 0.25
N PRO A 53 9.04 15.96 0.86
CA PRO A 53 9.69 15.55 2.11
C PRO A 53 8.74 15.45 3.32
N ASN A 54 7.56 16.09 3.23
CA ASN A 54 6.52 16.07 4.26
C ASN A 54 5.43 15.01 4.02
N ALA A 55 5.51 14.27 2.91
CA ALA A 55 4.55 13.19 2.64
C ALA A 55 4.71 12.08 3.68
N LYS A 56 3.59 11.63 4.24
CA LYS A 56 3.53 10.45 5.12
C LYS A 56 3.39 9.21 4.25
N ILE A 57 4.30 8.27 4.38
CA ILE A 57 4.32 7.05 3.57
C ILE A 57 3.78 5.90 4.41
N ILE A 58 2.74 5.24 3.90
CA ILE A 58 2.07 4.15 4.58
C ILE A 58 2.21 2.89 3.72
N ASP A 59 2.79 1.84 4.29
CA ASP A 59 2.89 0.51 3.71
C ASP A 59 1.76 -0.38 4.27
N ALA A 60 0.68 -0.56 3.50
CA ALA A 60 -0.42 -1.44 3.87
C ALA A 60 -0.11 -2.88 3.43
N ARG A 61 0.18 -3.73 4.40
CA ARG A 61 0.63 -5.11 4.20
C ARG A 61 -0.36 -6.12 4.77
N ARG A 62 -0.32 -7.32 4.22
CA ARG A 62 -1.05 -8.48 4.77
C ARG A 62 -0.26 -9.77 4.54
N ASN A 63 -0.74 -10.87 5.07
CA ASN A 63 -0.14 -12.20 4.88
C ASN A 63 0.23 -12.44 3.40
N PRO A 64 1.47 -12.88 3.10
CA PRO A 64 1.96 -13.07 1.73
C PRO A 64 1.07 -13.97 0.87
N MET A 65 0.65 -15.13 1.42
CA MET A 65 -0.21 -16.07 0.70
C MET A 65 -1.58 -15.48 0.40
N ASP A 66 -2.20 -14.79 1.37
CA ASP A 66 -3.49 -14.12 1.15
C ASP A 66 -3.39 -12.98 0.16
N CYS A 67 -2.31 -12.19 0.20
CA CYS A 67 -2.06 -11.10 -0.73
C CYS A 67 -1.90 -11.61 -2.16
N CYS A 68 -0.97 -12.55 -2.36
CA CYS A 68 -0.67 -13.11 -3.68
C CYS A 68 -1.87 -13.88 -4.25
N PHE A 69 -2.53 -14.70 -3.44
CA PHE A 69 -3.73 -15.44 -3.89
C PHE A 69 -4.87 -14.49 -4.27
N SER A 70 -5.09 -13.43 -3.48
CA SER A 70 -6.12 -12.44 -3.80
C SER A 70 -5.88 -11.75 -5.13
N CYS A 71 -4.62 -11.42 -5.45
CA CYS A 71 -4.26 -10.85 -6.75
C CYS A 71 -4.31 -11.90 -7.88
N TYR A 72 -3.87 -13.12 -7.63
CA TYR A 72 -3.87 -14.22 -8.63
C TYR A 72 -5.26 -14.54 -9.15
N LYS A 73 -6.27 -14.56 -8.28
CA LYS A 73 -7.66 -14.83 -8.67
C LYS A 73 -8.37 -13.61 -9.31
N GLN A 74 -7.76 -12.42 -9.29
CA GLN A 74 -8.37 -11.20 -9.79
C GLN A 74 -8.02 -11.00 -11.28
N LEU A 75 -9.05 -10.80 -12.12
CA LEU A 75 -8.82 -10.37 -13.50
C LEU A 75 -8.54 -8.86 -13.52
N PHE A 76 -7.29 -8.49 -13.82
CA PHE A 76 -6.90 -7.11 -14.02
C PHE A 76 -6.98 -6.76 -15.52
N GLY A 77 -7.51 -5.59 -15.85
CA GLY A 77 -7.69 -5.17 -17.25
C GLY A 77 -6.37 -4.91 -17.98
N SER A 78 -5.34 -4.37 -17.28
CA SER A 78 -4.02 -4.07 -17.84
C SER A 78 -2.98 -3.85 -16.74
N GLY A 79 -1.69 -3.89 -17.12
CA GLY A 79 -0.58 -3.45 -16.27
C GLY A 79 -0.14 -4.41 -15.16
N GLN A 80 -0.88 -5.50 -14.90
CA GLN A 80 -0.62 -6.42 -13.79
C GLN A 80 -0.37 -7.86 -14.28
N GLY A 81 0.31 -8.03 -15.43
CA GLY A 81 0.52 -9.35 -16.05
C GLY A 81 1.27 -10.37 -15.19
N PHE A 82 2.04 -9.92 -14.19
CA PHE A 82 2.69 -10.79 -13.23
C PHE A 82 1.72 -11.55 -12.33
N THR A 83 0.49 -11.05 -12.16
CA THR A 83 -0.52 -11.69 -11.29
C THR A 83 -1.10 -12.97 -11.87
N TYR A 84 -0.94 -13.23 -13.18
CA TYR A 84 -1.44 -14.43 -13.86
C TYR A 84 -0.53 -15.67 -13.76
N SER A 85 0.51 -15.61 -12.92
CA SER A 85 1.41 -16.74 -12.65
C SER A 85 1.78 -16.77 -11.18
N GLN A 86 1.66 -17.92 -10.54
CA GLN A 86 1.98 -18.10 -9.12
C GLN A 86 3.45 -17.76 -8.84
N ASN A 87 4.38 -18.20 -9.70
CA ASN A 87 5.80 -17.89 -9.53
C ASN A 87 6.10 -16.41 -9.72
N ARG A 88 5.48 -15.77 -10.74
CA ARG A 88 5.71 -14.33 -10.98
C ARG A 88 5.18 -13.45 -9.85
N ILE A 89 3.98 -13.74 -9.37
CA ILE A 89 3.42 -12.94 -8.28
C ILE A 89 4.17 -13.17 -6.97
N GLY A 90 4.62 -14.41 -6.69
CA GLY A 90 5.46 -14.71 -5.54
C GLY A 90 6.79 -13.95 -5.59
N ASN A 91 7.50 -13.99 -6.73
CA ASN A 91 8.74 -13.24 -6.92
C ASN A 91 8.52 -11.71 -6.81
N TYR A 92 7.44 -11.19 -7.39
CA TYR A 92 7.13 -9.77 -7.27
C TYR A 92 6.90 -9.35 -5.80
N TYR A 93 6.25 -10.21 -5.01
CA TYR A 93 6.07 -9.97 -3.58
C TYR A 93 7.41 -9.99 -2.83
N LEU A 94 8.31 -10.91 -3.16
CA LEU A 94 9.65 -10.96 -2.58
C LEU A 94 10.49 -9.73 -2.96
N ASP A 95 10.40 -9.26 -4.20
CA ASP A 95 11.03 -8.01 -4.64
C ASP A 95 10.49 -6.81 -3.87
N TYR A 96 9.17 -6.75 -3.66
CA TYR A 96 8.56 -5.74 -2.82
C TYR A 96 9.14 -5.78 -1.40
N LEU A 97 9.25 -6.94 -0.77
CA LEU A 97 9.81 -7.06 0.59
C LEU A 97 11.25 -6.54 0.65
N ARG A 98 12.10 -6.92 -0.33
CA ARG A 98 13.50 -6.47 -0.42
C ARG A 98 13.62 -4.95 -0.58
N ILE A 99 12.76 -4.36 -1.41
CA ILE A 99 12.75 -2.91 -1.61
C ILE A 99 12.27 -2.21 -0.34
N MET A 100 11.24 -2.73 0.35
CA MET A 100 10.77 -2.14 1.59
C MET A 100 11.81 -2.24 2.72
N GLU A 101 12.54 -3.35 2.81
CA GLU A 101 13.67 -3.49 3.73
C GLU A 101 14.80 -2.48 3.42
N HIS A 102 15.07 -2.22 2.13
CA HIS A 102 16.00 -1.17 1.74
C HIS A 102 15.52 0.21 2.24
N TRP A 103 14.24 0.55 2.06
CA TRP A 103 13.71 1.82 2.54
C TRP A 103 13.75 1.93 4.06
N ASP A 104 13.47 0.87 4.80
CA ASP A 104 13.61 0.85 6.26
C ASP A 104 15.06 1.19 6.71
N LYS A 105 16.06 0.73 5.95
CA LYS A 105 17.50 1.00 6.23
C LYS A 105 17.93 2.41 5.87
N VAL A 106 17.51 2.94 4.72
CA VAL A 106 18.01 4.24 4.21
C VAL A 106 17.12 5.42 4.59
N LEU A 107 15.88 5.18 4.98
CA LEU A 107 14.89 6.17 5.42
C LEU A 107 14.22 5.73 6.74
N PRO A 108 14.99 5.54 7.82
CA PRO A 108 14.44 5.01 9.06
C PRO A 108 13.31 5.89 9.60
N GLY A 109 12.19 5.27 9.97
CA GLY A 109 11.02 5.94 10.53
C GLY A 109 10.19 6.77 9.52
N LYS A 110 10.51 6.71 8.21
CA LYS A 110 9.75 7.45 7.18
C LYS A 110 8.57 6.67 6.60
N VAL A 111 8.54 5.36 6.81
CA VAL A 111 7.46 4.48 6.36
C VAL A 111 6.76 3.88 7.58
N HIS A 112 5.45 4.09 7.68
CA HIS A 112 4.62 3.42 8.69
C HIS A 112 4.00 2.17 8.08
N ARG A 113 4.19 1.03 8.75
CA ARG A 113 3.64 -0.25 8.29
C ARG A 113 2.34 -0.55 9.00
N VAL A 114 1.29 -0.77 8.22
CA VAL A 114 -0.02 -1.22 8.69
C VAL A 114 -0.19 -2.67 8.28
N ILE A 115 -0.31 -3.57 9.24
CA ILE A 115 -0.59 -4.98 9.01
C ILE A 115 -2.09 -5.21 9.07
N TYR A 116 -2.64 -5.80 8.02
CA TYR A 116 -4.10 -6.02 7.91
C TYR A 116 -4.66 -6.90 9.03
N GLU A 117 -3.91 -7.91 9.40
CA GLU A 117 -4.28 -8.86 10.46
C GLU A 117 -4.34 -8.16 11.81
N ASP A 118 -3.35 -7.32 12.14
CA ASP A 118 -3.32 -6.52 13.37
C ASP A 118 -4.46 -5.50 13.39
N MET A 119 -4.71 -4.86 12.23
CA MET A 119 -5.83 -3.91 12.05
C MET A 119 -7.19 -4.56 12.31
N ILE A 120 -7.35 -5.85 12.00
CA ILE A 120 -8.58 -6.60 12.30
C ILE A 120 -8.66 -7.00 13.77
N GLU A 121 -7.54 -7.35 14.38
CA GLU A 121 -7.47 -7.81 15.76
C GLU A 121 -7.72 -6.66 16.73
N ASP A 122 -7.08 -5.52 16.49
CA ASP A 122 -7.17 -4.32 17.36
C ASP A 122 -7.33 -3.04 16.52
N THR A 123 -8.48 -2.93 15.85
CA THR A 123 -8.78 -1.86 14.90
C THR A 123 -8.56 -0.46 15.49
N GLU A 124 -9.01 -0.22 16.73
CA GLU A 124 -8.96 1.13 17.32
C GLU A 124 -7.52 1.56 17.60
N ASN A 125 -6.71 0.69 18.19
CA ASN A 125 -5.32 1.02 18.50
C ASN A 125 -4.47 1.15 17.24
N GLU A 126 -4.68 0.29 16.23
CA GLU A 126 -3.96 0.39 14.96
C GLU A 126 -4.31 1.68 14.20
N ILE A 127 -5.58 2.11 14.23
CA ILE A 127 -5.99 3.42 13.69
C ILE A 127 -5.33 4.56 14.47
N LYS A 128 -5.27 4.49 15.81
CA LYS A 128 -4.60 5.52 16.62
C LYS A 128 -3.11 5.64 16.26
N LYS A 129 -2.38 4.52 16.17
CA LYS A 129 -0.97 4.50 15.74
C LYS A 129 -0.78 5.12 14.34
N LEU A 130 -1.64 4.75 13.40
CA LEU A 130 -1.62 5.29 12.04
C LEU A 130 -1.84 6.81 12.03
N LEU A 131 -2.83 7.30 12.76
CA LEU A 131 -3.14 8.73 12.83
C LEU A 131 -2.04 9.51 13.54
N GLU A 132 -1.45 8.97 14.61
CA GLU A 132 -0.29 9.54 15.29
C GLU A 132 0.90 9.70 14.31
N PHE A 133 1.21 8.67 13.54
CA PHE A 133 2.24 8.78 12.49
C PHE A 133 1.92 9.86 11.46
N CYS A 134 0.64 10.05 11.15
CA CYS A 134 0.18 11.07 10.21
C CYS A 134 0.07 12.49 10.82
N ASP A 135 0.39 12.67 12.10
CA ASP A 135 0.17 13.91 12.86
C ASP A 135 -1.31 14.35 12.84
N LEU A 136 -2.23 13.39 12.85
CA LEU A 136 -3.67 13.60 12.82
C LEU A 136 -4.32 13.20 14.17
N LYS A 137 -5.35 13.92 14.54
CA LYS A 137 -6.15 13.55 15.72
C LYS A 137 -7.06 12.36 15.40
N PHE A 138 -7.27 11.53 16.41
CA PHE A 138 -8.24 10.45 16.31
C PHE A 138 -9.66 11.01 16.16
N GLU A 139 -10.40 10.40 15.22
CA GLU A 139 -11.83 10.65 15.02
C GLU A 139 -12.58 9.33 14.95
N GLN A 140 -13.72 9.22 15.61
CA GLN A 140 -14.57 8.02 15.59
C GLN A 140 -15.00 7.62 14.17
N ALA A 141 -15.12 8.60 13.28
CA ALA A 141 -15.41 8.37 11.86
C ALA A 141 -14.38 7.48 11.15
N CYS A 142 -13.14 7.38 11.66
CA CYS A 142 -12.12 6.48 11.11
C CYS A 142 -12.46 5.00 11.38
N ILE A 143 -13.12 4.70 12.50
CA ILE A 143 -13.65 3.35 12.80
C ILE A 143 -14.95 3.11 12.04
N ASP A 144 -15.80 4.12 11.98
CA ASP A 144 -17.13 4.07 11.35
C ASP A 144 -17.08 4.34 9.82
N PHE A 145 -15.94 4.12 9.18
CA PHE A 145 -15.69 4.44 7.76
C PHE A 145 -16.74 3.87 6.80
N TYR A 146 -17.32 2.73 7.12
CA TYR A 146 -18.35 2.06 6.34
C TYR A 146 -19.68 2.82 6.27
N LYS A 147 -19.91 3.77 7.19
CA LYS A 147 -21.07 4.67 7.17
C LYS A 147 -20.93 5.81 6.16
N THR A 148 -19.73 5.98 5.58
CA THR A 148 -19.44 7.05 4.61
C THR A 148 -20.21 6.85 3.31
N LYS A 149 -20.89 7.90 2.84
CA LYS A 149 -21.69 7.87 1.60
C LYS A 149 -20.88 8.15 0.33
N ARG A 150 -19.56 8.38 0.45
CA ARG A 150 -18.69 8.69 -0.69
C ARG A 150 -18.72 7.56 -1.73
N THR A 151 -18.83 7.93 -3.02
CA THR A 151 -18.72 6.96 -4.11
C THR A 151 -17.35 6.32 -4.16
N VAL A 152 -17.30 4.98 -4.20
CA VAL A 152 -16.07 4.20 -4.35
C VAL A 152 -16.13 3.46 -5.68
N ARG A 153 -15.21 3.76 -6.59
CA ARG A 153 -15.16 3.22 -7.96
C ARG A 153 -14.08 2.14 -8.12
N THR A 154 -14.01 1.23 -7.16
CA THR A 154 -13.01 0.13 -7.19
C THR A 154 -13.72 -1.21 -6.98
N PRO A 155 -13.08 -2.36 -7.32
CA PRO A 155 -13.62 -3.69 -7.03
C PRO A 155 -13.97 -3.91 -5.55
N SER A 156 -13.44 -3.08 -4.65
CA SER A 156 -13.72 -3.14 -3.21
C SER A 156 -14.92 -2.29 -2.76
N SER A 157 -15.72 -1.75 -3.69
CA SER A 157 -16.84 -0.85 -3.37
C SER A 157 -17.82 -1.42 -2.35
N GLU A 158 -18.14 -2.70 -2.46
CA GLU A 158 -19.03 -3.41 -1.52
C GLU A 158 -18.34 -3.67 -0.17
N GLN A 159 -17.04 -3.98 -0.19
CA GLN A 159 -16.28 -4.30 1.01
C GLN A 159 -16.15 -3.11 1.95
N VAL A 160 -15.96 -1.90 1.41
CA VAL A 160 -15.82 -0.68 2.22
C VAL A 160 -17.14 -0.17 2.81
N ARG A 161 -18.28 -0.81 2.48
CA ARG A 161 -19.60 -0.53 3.07
C ARG A 161 -19.93 -1.39 4.28
N GLN A 162 -19.00 -2.21 4.70
CA GLN A 162 -19.15 -3.10 5.86
C GLN A 162 -18.03 -2.79 6.87
N PRO A 163 -18.27 -3.00 8.18
CA PRO A 163 -17.21 -2.97 9.18
C PRO A 163 -16.04 -3.88 8.77
N ILE A 164 -14.87 -3.63 9.30
CA ILE A 164 -13.72 -4.52 9.10
C ILE A 164 -14.12 -5.94 9.47
N TYR A 165 -13.79 -6.92 8.61
CA TYR A 165 -14.22 -8.30 8.76
C TYR A 165 -13.08 -9.29 8.50
N LYS A 166 -13.14 -10.45 9.17
CA LYS A 166 -12.10 -11.49 9.13
C LYS A 166 -12.12 -12.39 7.88
N LYS A 167 -13.14 -12.29 7.02
CA LYS A 167 -13.34 -13.21 5.87
C LYS A 167 -12.19 -13.22 4.85
N GLY A 168 -11.36 -12.19 4.84
CA GLY A 168 -10.19 -12.10 3.96
C GLY A 168 -8.98 -12.90 4.43
N ILE A 169 -8.93 -13.31 5.71
CA ILE A 169 -7.79 -13.99 6.31
C ILE A 169 -7.86 -15.48 6.03
N GLY A 170 -6.77 -16.05 5.52
CA GLY A 170 -6.62 -17.47 5.32
C GLY A 170 -7.46 -18.05 4.16
N GLN A 171 -8.02 -17.22 3.28
CA GLN A 171 -8.80 -17.72 2.13
C GLN A 171 -7.99 -18.65 1.23
N TRP A 172 -6.68 -18.42 1.08
CA TRP A 172 -5.79 -19.25 0.29
C TRP A 172 -5.78 -20.71 0.74
N LYS A 173 -6.03 -21.00 2.04
CA LYS A 173 -6.04 -22.36 2.60
C LYS A 173 -7.07 -23.25 1.93
N ASN A 174 -8.20 -22.70 1.50
CA ASN A 174 -9.22 -23.45 0.76
C ASN A 174 -8.75 -23.91 -0.63
N TYR A 175 -7.64 -23.36 -1.12
CA TYR A 175 -7.05 -23.60 -2.43
C TYR A 175 -5.60 -24.10 -2.34
N GLU A 176 -5.13 -24.41 -1.14
CA GLU A 176 -3.76 -24.82 -0.85
C GLU A 176 -3.23 -25.93 -1.79
N PRO A 177 -4.00 -27.01 -2.12
CA PRO A 177 -3.51 -28.05 -3.03
C PRO A 177 -3.13 -27.55 -4.44
N TRP A 178 -3.67 -26.40 -4.86
CA TRP A 178 -3.42 -25.81 -6.19
C TRP A 178 -2.42 -24.65 -6.16
N LEU A 179 -1.88 -24.30 -4.98
CA LEU A 179 -0.98 -23.15 -4.80
C LEU A 179 0.48 -23.58 -4.52
N GLY A 180 0.86 -24.78 -4.94
CA GLY A 180 2.19 -25.35 -4.67
C GLY A 180 3.34 -24.50 -5.18
N ASP A 181 3.23 -23.96 -6.40
CA ASP A 181 4.26 -23.09 -6.98
C ASP A 181 4.39 -21.76 -6.21
N LEU A 182 3.28 -21.18 -5.79
CA LEU A 182 3.28 -19.95 -4.98
C LEU A 182 3.92 -20.20 -3.61
N THR A 183 3.50 -21.27 -2.93
CA THR A 183 4.04 -21.66 -1.62
C THR A 183 5.55 -21.89 -1.69
N LYS A 184 6.00 -22.65 -2.70
CA LYS A 184 7.43 -22.92 -2.94
C LYS A 184 8.23 -21.62 -3.18
N THR A 185 7.68 -20.72 -3.99
CA THR A 185 8.35 -19.44 -4.31
C THR A 185 8.52 -18.59 -3.06
N LEU A 186 7.45 -18.44 -2.26
CA LEU A 186 7.48 -17.61 -1.05
C LEU A 186 8.35 -18.22 0.07
N GLN A 187 8.45 -19.54 0.17
CA GLN A 187 9.33 -20.22 1.13
C GLN A 187 10.80 -20.08 0.79
N LEU A 188 11.17 -20.14 -0.51
CA LEU A 188 12.56 -19.96 -0.95
C LEU A 188 13.08 -18.54 -0.73
N GLY A 189 12.22 -17.55 -0.60
CA GLY A 189 12.63 -16.18 -0.33
C GLY A 189 12.83 -15.85 1.15
N ASN A 190 12.52 -16.77 2.05
CA ASN A 190 12.69 -16.61 3.50
C ASN A 190 13.97 -17.26 4.04
N ASN A 191 14.83 -17.79 3.18
CA ASN A 191 16.19 -18.29 3.47
C ASN A 191 17.22 -17.27 2.95
#